data_9d945c59062eea908143e622460fedbf
#
_entry.id   9d945c59062eea908143e622460fedbf
#
_cell.length_a   1.000
_cell.length_b   1.000
_cell.length_c   1.000
_cell.angle_alpha   90.00
_cell.angle_beta   90.00
_cell.angle_gamma   90.00
#
_symmetry.space_group_name_H-M   'P 1'
#
loop_
_entity.id
_entity.type
_entity.pdbx_description
1 polymer ?
#
loop_
_entity_poly.entity_id
_entity_poly.type
_entity_poly.pdbx_seq_one_letter_code
_entity_poly.pdbx_strand_id
1 'polypeptide(L)'
;MVHPRAGLARSRGNVLKYILLLLALGSATLSLLTLRRAPDWVIAWKLAILAGEYGHWLVLLPLGTAVAAGGSAPGACRTVTLMLCVLATVGLLRPVFSARRIAGTLPRALAAAFGAEAPGVPVWDWGRLFFGSPRPKAALTTEVFARPDGQELKVDIYAPMVPGKPRPCVVVIHGGGWDGGDRKQLPEWNDWFVARGYVVAAISYRLAPKWQWPKQGEDVLTAIAWLKAHAAAQGIDPTRLVLMGRSAGGQIASAVGYGTHDPAIRGVIALYAPHDMPFVWSVSRGDDVLNSLNLMQQYMGGPPDGARRANYESASAQLLARADSPPTLLVHGAPDTLSWVRHSGRLAARLQELKVRHYFLSLPWATHAFDFNPDGPGSQLTGYAMDWFLARATKPARD
;
A
#
# COMPACT_ATOMS: atom_id res chain seq x y z
N MET A 1 -47.28 26.01 41.87
CA MET A 1 -46.14 25.04 42.03
C MET A 1 -45.68 24.64 40.62
N VAL A 2 -44.55 25.21 40.15
CA VAL A 2 -44.00 24.87 38.83
C VAL A 2 -43.20 23.59 39.01
N HIS A 3 -43.56 22.51 38.27
CA HIS A 3 -42.95 21.19 38.36
C HIS A 3 -41.46 21.23 37.94
N PRO A 4 -40.48 20.99 38.84
CA PRO A 4 -39.04 21.01 38.48
C PRO A 4 -38.63 19.94 37.47
N ARG A 5 -39.43 18.87 37.31
CA ARG A 5 -39.16 17.74 36.38
C ARG A 5 -39.28 18.11 34.90
N ALA A 6 -40.12 19.09 34.54
CA ALA A 6 -40.31 19.51 33.14
C ALA A 6 -39.11 20.32 32.60
N GLY A 7 -38.44 21.09 33.43
CA GLY A 7 -37.22 21.83 33.08
C GLY A 7 -36.01 20.93 32.82
N LEU A 8 -35.84 19.93 33.65
CA LEU A 8 -34.75 18.92 33.51
C LEU A 8 -34.91 18.05 32.25
N ALA A 9 -36.15 17.65 31.90
CA ALA A 9 -36.42 16.88 30.67
C ALA A 9 -36.13 17.68 29.41
N ARG A 10 -36.49 18.97 29.40
CA ARG A 10 -36.24 19.91 28.29
C ARG A 10 -34.75 20.21 28.13
N SER A 11 -34.04 20.38 29.20
CA SER A 11 -32.57 20.56 29.18
C SER A 11 -31.85 19.31 28.63
N ARG A 12 -32.19 18.10 29.09
CA ARG A 12 -31.64 16.82 28.58
C ARG A 12 -31.93 16.61 27.10
N GLY A 13 -33.14 16.93 26.61
CA GLY A 13 -33.49 16.84 25.20
C GLY A 13 -32.68 17.80 24.32
N ASN A 14 -32.33 18.98 24.85
CA ASN A 14 -31.50 19.94 24.15
C ASN A 14 -30.03 19.48 24.06
N VAL A 15 -29.48 18.91 25.13
CA VAL A 15 -28.10 18.36 25.14
C VAL A 15 -27.98 17.21 24.13
N LEU A 16 -28.91 16.27 24.15
CA LEU A 16 -28.88 15.12 23.24
C LEU A 16 -28.88 15.53 21.75
N LYS A 17 -29.72 16.48 21.35
CA LYS A 17 -29.78 16.91 19.94
C LYS A 17 -28.45 17.52 19.46
N TYR A 18 -27.70 18.24 20.31
CA TYR A 18 -26.40 18.78 19.96
C TYR A 18 -25.31 17.68 19.92
N ILE A 19 -25.39 16.69 20.81
CA ILE A 19 -24.49 15.52 20.73
C ILE A 19 -24.68 14.78 19.40
N LEU A 20 -25.94 14.52 19.01
CA LEU A 20 -26.24 13.86 17.74
C LEU A 20 -25.78 14.68 16.54
N LEU A 21 -25.92 16.00 16.58
CA LEU A 21 -25.40 16.88 15.53
C LEU A 21 -23.88 16.83 15.44
N LEU A 22 -23.17 16.83 16.57
CA LEU A 22 -21.70 16.72 16.60
C LEU A 22 -21.23 15.37 16.07
N LEU A 23 -21.88 14.26 16.43
CA LEU A 23 -21.59 12.94 15.91
C LEU A 23 -21.80 12.86 14.40
N ALA A 24 -22.88 13.43 13.90
CA ALA A 24 -23.16 13.47 12.48
C ALA A 24 -22.14 14.34 11.71
N LEU A 25 -21.76 15.49 12.27
CA LEU A 25 -20.73 16.37 11.69
C LEU A 25 -19.36 15.69 11.66
N GLY A 26 -18.94 15.03 12.74
CA GLY A 26 -17.70 14.26 12.81
C GLY A 26 -17.68 13.13 11.78
N SER A 27 -18.79 12.38 11.67
CA SER A 27 -18.93 11.31 10.67
C SER A 27 -18.87 11.83 9.24
N ALA A 28 -19.54 12.96 8.96
CA ALA A 28 -19.52 13.58 7.64
C ALA A 28 -18.11 14.10 7.29
N THR A 29 -17.42 14.75 8.23
CA THR A 29 -16.04 15.19 8.06
C THR A 29 -15.11 14.01 7.78
N LEU A 30 -15.22 12.92 8.53
CA LEU A 30 -14.45 11.70 8.32
C LEU A 30 -14.68 11.13 6.91
N SER A 31 -15.92 11.12 6.45
CA SER A 31 -16.28 10.60 5.13
C SER A 31 -15.65 11.38 3.97
N LEU A 32 -15.35 12.69 4.15
CA LEU A 32 -14.67 13.50 3.13
C LEU A 32 -13.26 12.99 2.81
N LEU A 33 -12.62 12.31 3.76
CA LEU A 33 -11.28 11.72 3.57
C LEU A 33 -11.26 10.58 2.53
N THR A 34 -12.43 10.03 2.17
CA THR A 34 -12.55 9.06 1.06
C THR A 34 -12.64 9.72 -0.32
N LEU A 35 -12.86 11.04 -0.36
CA LEU A 35 -13.08 11.82 -1.58
C LEU A 35 -11.87 12.66 -1.99
N ARG A 36 -11.10 13.13 -1.01
CA ARG A 36 -10.01 14.09 -1.19
C ARG A 36 -8.78 13.64 -0.43
N ARG A 37 -7.64 14.21 -0.80
CA ARG A 37 -6.41 14.06 0.00
C ARG A 37 -6.67 14.56 1.42
N ALA A 38 -6.20 13.78 2.40
CA ALA A 38 -6.21 14.21 3.78
C ALA A 38 -5.33 15.48 3.95
N PRO A 39 -5.66 16.38 4.87
CA PRO A 39 -4.75 17.45 5.28
C PRO A 39 -3.38 16.89 5.69
N ASP A 40 -2.33 17.72 5.60
CA ASP A 40 -0.94 17.35 5.88
C ASP A 40 -0.69 17.15 7.39
N TRP A 41 -1.52 16.33 8.04
CA TRP A 41 -1.42 15.93 9.45
C TRP A 41 -1.41 14.41 9.58
N VAL A 42 -0.54 13.89 10.43
CA VAL A 42 -0.43 12.44 10.68
C VAL A 42 -1.77 11.82 11.10
N ILE A 43 -2.54 12.52 11.96
CA ILE A 43 -3.87 12.03 12.40
C ILE A 43 -4.86 11.98 11.23
N ALA A 44 -4.89 13.01 10.39
CA ALA A 44 -5.79 13.06 9.24
C ALA A 44 -5.48 11.93 8.23
N TRP A 45 -4.20 11.67 7.97
CA TRP A 45 -3.76 10.54 7.16
C TRP A 45 -4.20 9.19 7.74
N LYS A 46 -3.99 8.96 9.06
CA LYS A 46 -4.45 7.72 9.73
C LYS A 46 -5.97 7.56 9.66
N LEU A 47 -6.72 8.65 9.86
CA LEU A 47 -8.18 8.65 9.72
C LEU A 47 -8.61 8.38 8.27
N ALA A 48 -7.85 8.82 7.27
CA ALA A 48 -8.13 8.50 5.87
C ALA A 48 -7.97 7.01 5.57
N ILE A 49 -6.96 6.32 6.16
CA ILE A 49 -6.85 4.86 6.08
C ILE A 49 -8.09 4.20 6.70
N LEU A 50 -8.50 4.63 7.90
CA LEU A 50 -9.68 4.07 8.58
C LEU A 50 -10.95 4.29 7.75
N ALA A 51 -11.19 5.50 7.25
CA ALA A 51 -12.36 5.80 6.44
C ALA A 51 -12.37 5.01 5.13
N GLY A 52 -11.21 4.82 4.50
CA GLY A 52 -11.05 4.11 3.23
C GLY A 52 -11.20 2.60 3.36
N GLU A 53 -10.60 2.01 4.39
CA GLU A 53 -10.47 0.55 4.50
C GLU A 53 -11.41 -0.08 5.55
N TYR A 54 -12.02 0.72 6.46
CA TYR A 54 -12.98 0.29 7.47
C TYR A 54 -14.30 1.05 7.41
N GLY A 55 -14.55 1.82 6.35
CA GLY A 55 -15.76 2.63 6.18
C GLY A 55 -17.06 1.82 6.31
N HIS A 56 -17.07 0.56 5.88
CA HIS A 56 -18.20 -0.38 6.00
C HIS A 56 -18.57 -0.72 7.46
N TRP A 57 -17.64 -0.58 8.41
CA TRP A 57 -17.92 -0.68 9.84
C TRP A 57 -18.22 0.68 10.45
N LEU A 58 -17.49 1.72 10.06
CA LEU A 58 -17.66 3.07 10.58
C LEU A 58 -19.04 3.67 10.22
N VAL A 59 -19.68 3.17 9.17
CA VAL A 59 -21.04 3.59 8.77
C VAL A 59 -22.10 3.30 9.85
N LEU A 60 -21.86 2.39 10.76
CA LEU A 60 -22.79 2.11 11.86
C LEU A 60 -23.00 3.32 12.77
N LEU A 61 -21.99 4.20 12.90
CA LEU A 61 -22.09 5.42 13.71
C LEU A 61 -23.10 6.42 13.14
N PRO A 62 -23.01 6.90 11.88
CA PRO A 62 -24.03 7.78 11.33
C PRO A 62 -25.39 7.12 11.20
N LEU A 63 -25.49 5.80 10.96
CA LEU A 63 -26.78 5.10 10.95
C LEU A 63 -27.44 5.10 12.33
N GLY A 64 -26.71 4.74 13.39
CA GLY A 64 -27.23 4.80 14.76
C GLY A 64 -27.60 6.22 15.20
N THR A 65 -26.79 7.22 14.78
CA THR A 65 -27.07 8.64 15.02
C THR A 65 -28.37 9.08 14.32
N ALA A 66 -28.59 8.63 13.07
CA ALA A 66 -29.80 8.95 12.33
C ALA A 66 -31.06 8.34 12.98
N VAL A 67 -30.98 7.08 13.46
CA VAL A 67 -32.08 6.43 14.19
C VAL A 67 -32.42 7.21 15.46
N ALA A 68 -31.41 7.56 16.26
CA ALA A 68 -31.60 8.34 17.49
C ALA A 68 -32.16 9.74 17.20
N ALA A 69 -31.69 10.41 16.16
CA ALA A 69 -32.23 11.71 15.73
C ALA A 69 -33.65 11.60 15.22
N GLY A 70 -34.03 10.49 14.56
CA GLY A 70 -35.39 10.21 14.10
C GLY A 70 -36.44 10.25 15.22
N GLY A 71 -36.10 9.80 16.41
CA GLY A 71 -36.95 9.84 17.60
C GLY A 71 -37.00 11.20 18.31
N SER A 72 -36.22 12.20 17.89
CA SER A 72 -36.23 13.54 18.50
C SER A 72 -37.32 14.46 17.90
N ALA A 73 -37.63 15.55 18.62
CA ALA A 73 -38.63 16.54 18.14
C ALA A 73 -38.23 17.15 16.80
N PRO A 74 -39.18 17.33 15.87
CA PRO A 74 -38.96 18.00 14.59
C PRO A 74 -38.32 19.38 14.73
N GLY A 75 -37.44 19.76 13.80
CA GLY A 75 -36.80 21.06 13.76
C GLY A 75 -35.53 21.08 12.95
N ALA A 76 -34.98 22.24 12.68
CA ALA A 76 -33.81 22.44 11.83
C ALA A 76 -32.61 21.57 12.27
N CYS A 77 -32.32 21.49 13.57
CA CYS A 77 -31.22 20.67 14.10
C CYS A 77 -31.35 19.18 13.71
N ARG A 78 -32.56 18.59 13.85
CA ARG A 78 -32.84 17.21 13.42
C ARG A 78 -32.62 17.03 11.93
N THR A 79 -33.16 17.93 11.13
CA THR A 79 -33.04 17.87 9.66
C THR A 79 -31.60 17.93 9.22
N VAL A 80 -30.77 18.86 9.77
CA VAL A 80 -29.35 18.96 9.48
C VAL A 80 -28.62 17.71 9.92
N THR A 81 -28.91 17.18 11.13
CA THR A 81 -28.31 15.93 11.62
C THR A 81 -28.56 14.77 10.66
N LEU A 82 -29.82 14.58 10.22
CA LEU A 82 -30.17 13.51 9.28
C LEU A 82 -29.49 13.68 7.92
N MET A 83 -29.41 14.90 7.38
CA MET A 83 -28.69 15.19 6.14
C MET A 83 -27.20 14.83 6.26
N LEU A 84 -26.54 15.22 7.35
CA LEU A 84 -25.15 14.89 7.61
C LEU A 84 -24.94 13.37 7.75
N CYS A 85 -25.85 12.66 8.40
CA CYS A 85 -25.81 11.21 8.50
C CYS A 85 -25.93 10.53 7.12
N VAL A 86 -26.80 11.02 6.24
CA VAL A 86 -26.88 10.51 4.86
C VAL A 86 -25.58 10.73 4.10
N LEU A 87 -25.03 11.95 4.15
CA LEU A 87 -23.76 12.29 3.51
C LEU A 87 -22.62 11.40 4.03
N ALA A 88 -22.53 11.24 5.37
CA ALA A 88 -21.52 10.37 6.00
C ALA A 88 -21.67 8.92 5.55
N THR A 89 -22.89 8.39 5.51
CA THR A 89 -23.19 7.01 5.08
C THR A 89 -22.72 6.78 3.65
N VAL A 90 -23.09 7.66 2.72
CA VAL A 90 -22.68 7.58 1.31
C VAL A 90 -21.16 7.66 1.17
N GLY A 91 -20.53 8.62 1.87
CA GLY A 91 -19.08 8.79 1.79
C GLY A 91 -18.29 7.62 2.37
N LEU A 92 -18.71 7.05 3.52
CA LEU A 92 -18.04 5.90 4.14
C LEU A 92 -18.25 4.59 3.37
N LEU A 93 -19.37 4.43 2.65
CA LEU A 93 -19.62 3.28 1.79
C LEU A 93 -19.00 3.41 0.39
N ARG A 94 -18.61 4.63 -0.03
CA ARG A 94 -17.99 4.88 -1.34
C ARG A 94 -16.80 3.96 -1.67
N PRO A 95 -15.86 3.67 -0.73
CA PRO A 95 -14.76 2.74 -0.98
C PRO A 95 -15.24 1.37 -1.45
N VAL A 96 -16.25 0.80 -0.77
CA VAL A 96 -16.82 -0.51 -1.09
C VAL A 96 -17.46 -0.51 -2.47
N PHE A 97 -18.29 0.48 -2.78
CA PHE A 97 -18.95 0.57 -4.10
C PHE A 97 -17.93 0.80 -5.23
N SER A 98 -16.92 1.64 -4.99
CA SER A 98 -15.85 1.89 -5.96
C SER A 98 -15.03 0.64 -6.20
N ALA A 99 -14.67 -0.11 -5.13
CA ALA A 99 -13.95 -1.37 -5.24
C ALA A 99 -14.76 -2.41 -6.02
N ARG A 100 -16.06 -2.54 -5.75
CA ARG A 100 -16.96 -3.44 -6.49
C ARG A 100 -17.02 -3.10 -7.98
N ARG A 101 -17.06 -1.80 -8.31
CA ARG A 101 -17.03 -1.36 -9.71
C ARG A 101 -15.73 -1.74 -10.40
N ILE A 102 -14.58 -1.49 -9.74
CA ILE A 102 -13.26 -1.88 -10.26
C ILE A 102 -13.16 -3.39 -10.38
N ALA A 103 -13.63 -4.17 -9.39
CA ALA A 103 -13.63 -5.61 -9.41
C ALA A 103 -14.31 -6.20 -10.67
N GLY A 104 -15.34 -5.53 -11.19
CA GLY A 104 -16.04 -5.96 -12.42
C GLY A 104 -15.21 -5.80 -13.70
N THR A 105 -14.21 -4.93 -13.73
CA THR A 105 -13.38 -4.65 -14.91
C THR A 105 -11.94 -5.12 -14.77
N LEU A 106 -11.46 -5.31 -13.55
CA LEU A 106 -10.08 -5.65 -13.23
C LEU A 106 -9.57 -6.92 -13.94
N PRO A 107 -10.33 -8.04 -14.01
CA PRO A 107 -9.87 -9.23 -14.71
C PRO A 107 -9.54 -8.99 -16.19
N ARG A 108 -10.39 -8.22 -16.87
CA ARG A 108 -10.15 -7.89 -18.29
C ARG A 108 -8.91 -7.00 -18.46
N ALA A 109 -8.73 -6.04 -17.57
CA ALA A 109 -7.57 -5.14 -17.62
C ALA A 109 -6.25 -5.90 -17.36
N LEU A 110 -6.23 -6.80 -16.39
CA LEU A 110 -5.07 -7.64 -16.09
C LEU A 110 -4.79 -8.65 -17.22
N ALA A 111 -5.84 -9.22 -17.84
CA ALA A 111 -5.69 -10.09 -18.99
C ALA A 111 -5.04 -9.35 -20.18
N ALA A 112 -5.44 -8.12 -20.44
CA ALA A 112 -4.83 -7.28 -21.48
C ALA A 112 -3.36 -6.97 -21.19
N ALA A 113 -3.01 -6.72 -19.92
CA ALA A 113 -1.64 -6.36 -19.51
C ALA A 113 -0.70 -7.58 -19.44
N PHE A 114 -1.16 -8.70 -18.89
CA PHE A 114 -0.31 -9.84 -18.54
C PHE A 114 -0.69 -11.16 -19.19
N GLY A 115 -1.81 -11.23 -19.92
CA GLY A 115 -2.35 -12.45 -20.53
C GLY A 115 -3.50 -13.07 -19.76
N ALA A 116 -4.22 -13.99 -20.41
CA ALA A 116 -5.60 -14.38 -20.06
C ALA A 116 -5.76 -15.44 -18.95
N GLU A 117 -4.71 -15.93 -18.33
CA GLU A 117 -4.83 -16.91 -17.22
C GLU A 117 -5.23 -16.19 -15.93
N ALA A 118 -6.50 -16.29 -15.55
CA ALA A 118 -7.01 -15.75 -14.30
C ALA A 118 -6.64 -16.65 -13.11
N PRO A 119 -6.30 -16.07 -11.93
CA PRO A 119 -6.23 -16.83 -10.70
C PRO A 119 -7.61 -17.42 -10.38
N GLY A 120 -7.66 -18.63 -9.83
CA GLY A 120 -8.90 -19.34 -9.45
C GLY A 120 -9.60 -18.76 -8.21
N VAL A 121 -9.36 -17.51 -7.85
CA VAL A 121 -9.91 -16.83 -6.66
C VAL A 121 -10.85 -15.70 -7.07
N PRO A 122 -11.86 -15.38 -6.26
CA PRO A 122 -12.75 -14.25 -6.56
C PRO A 122 -12.01 -12.91 -6.39
N VAL A 123 -12.34 -11.92 -7.25
CA VAL A 123 -11.82 -10.55 -7.15
C VAL A 123 -12.30 -9.86 -5.87
N TRP A 124 -13.50 -10.21 -5.43
CA TRP A 124 -14.19 -9.60 -4.30
C TRP A 124 -14.91 -10.64 -3.46
N ASP A 125 -14.76 -10.55 -2.15
CA ASP A 125 -15.39 -11.41 -1.18
C ASP A 125 -15.98 -10.60 -0.02
N TRP A 126 -17.31 -10.64 0.14
CA TRP A 126 -18.02 -9.97 1.21
C TRP A 126 -17.73 -10.58 2.58
N GLY A 127 -17.60 -11.90 2.66
CA GLY A 127 -17.23 -12.59 3.91
C GLY A 127 -15.88 -12.09 4.40
N ARG A 128 -14.91 -12.00 3.50
CA ARG A 128 -13.58 -11.45 3.78
C ARG A 128 -13.64 -10.01 4.26
N LEU A 129 -14.46 -9.16 3.64
CA LEU A 129 -14.59 -7.75 4.02
C LEU A 129 -15.06 -7.58 5.47
N PHE A 130 -16.04 -8.37 5.90
CA PHE A 130 -16.67 -8.24 7.21
C PHE A 130 -16.03 -9.10 8.29
N PHE A 131 -15.51 -10.27 7.95
CA PHE A 131 -15.03 -11.25 8.92
C PHE A 131 -13.54 -11.55 8.81
N GLY A 132 -12.87 -10.97 7.82
CA GLY A 132 -11.49 -11.29 7.50
C GLY A 132 -11.35 -12.66 6.83
N SER A 133 -10.11 -13.00 6.46
CA SER A 133 -9.79 -14.32 5.93
C SER A 133 -8.77 -15.04 6.82
N PRO A 134 -8.96 -16.34 7.05
CA PRO A 134 -7.94 -17.15 7.70
C PRO A 134 -6.63 -17.07 6.91
N ARG A 135 -5.52 -16.88 7.60
CA ARG A 135 -4.17 -16.89 7.02
C ARG A 135 -3.36 -17.93 7.77
N PRO A 136 -3.10 -19.09 7.14
CA PRO A 136 -2.18 -20.07 7.70
C PRO A 136 -0.83 -19.39 7.93
N LYS A 137 -0.27 -19.58 9.14
CA LYS A 137 1.06 -19.07 9.45
C LYS A 137 2.11 -19.83 8.66
N ALA A 138 3.04 -19.11 8.05
CA ALA A 138 4.20 -19.69 7.42
C ALA A 138 5.23 -20.11 8.47
N ALA A 139 6.12 -21.05 8.11
CA ALA A 139 7.36 -21.25 8.84
C ALA A 139 8.24 -20.00 8.66
N LEU A 140 8.82 -19.51 9.74
CA LEU A 140 9.64 -18.31 9.76
C LEU A 140 11.04 -18.66 10.28
N THR A 141 12.06 -18.36 9.47
CA THR A 141 13.46 -18.35 9.89
C THR A 141 14.07 -16.98 9.66
N THR A 142 15.05 -16.61 10.48
CA THR A 142 15.76 -15.33 10.34
C THR A 142 17.23 -15.60 10.17
N GLU A 143 17.81 -15.06 9.09
CA GLU A 143 19.22 -15.22 8.77
C GLU A 143 19.90 -13.85 8.65
N VAL A 144 21.20 -13.81 8.89
CA VAL A 144 22.04 -12.64 8.58
C VAL A 144 22.63 -12.83 7.20
N PHE A 145 22.24 -12.02 6.23
CA PHE A 145 22.73 -12.13 4.87
C PHE A 145 23.99 -11.28 4.59
N ALA A 146 24.23 -10.24 5.41
CA ALA A 146 25.40 -9.39 5.27
C ALA A 146 25.73 -8.61 6.55
N ARG A 147 26.95 -8.09 6.67
CA ARG A 147 27.39 -7.18 7.74
C ARG A 147 28.20 -6.00 7.18
N PRO A 148 27.63 -5.18 6.26
CA PRO A 148 28.34 -4.01 5.76
C PRO A 148 28.54 -2.98 6.87
N ASP A 149 29.74 -2.40 6.96
CA ASP A 149 30.08 -1.37 7.93
C ASP A 149 29.73 -1.74 9.39
N GLY A 150 29.80 -3.04 9.75
CA GLY A 150 29.42 -3.56 11.06
C GLY A 150 27.93 -3.65 11.34
N GLN A 151 27.05 -3.24 10.40
CA GLN A 151 25.61 -3.35 10.51
C GLN A 151 25.13 -4.74 10.09
N GLU A 152 24.44 -5.47 10.98
CA GLU A 152 23.78 -6.71 10.60
C GLU A 152 22.55 -6.43 9.72
N LEU A 153 22.57 -6.97 8.51
CA LEU A 153 21.41 -7.03 7.62
C LEU A 153 20.80 -8.42 7.66
N LYS A 154 19.52 -8.48 7.99
CA LYS A 154 18.77 -9.72 8.21
C LYS A 154 17.69 -9.92 7.17
N VAL A 155 17.43 -11.18 6.89
CA VAL A 155 16.31 -11.64 6.07
C VAL A 155 15.42 -12.55 6.89
N ASP A 156 14.12 -12.29 6.87
CA ASP A 156 13.10 -13.19 7.40
C ASP A 156 12.55 -14.01 6.22
N ILE A 157 12.79 -15.32 6.26
CA ILE A 157 12.31 -16.27 5.25
C ILE A 157 10.98 -16.86 5.75
N TYR A 158 9.92 -16.59 5.03
CA TYR A 158 8.61 -17.22 5.22
C TYR A 158 8.45 -18.32 4.18
N ALA A 159 8.27 -19.54 4.62
CA ALA A 159 8.17 -20.71 3.77
C ALA A 159 6.99 -21.61 4.17
N PRO A 160 6.50 -22.48 3.29
CA PRO A 160 5.52 -23.49 3.65
C PRO A 160 6.04 -24.41 4.76
N MET A 161 5.16 -24.81 5.67
CA MET A 161 5.48 -25.73 6.78
C MET A 161 5.99 -27.09 6.28
N VAL A 162 5.55 -27.52 5.09
CA VAL A 162 5.99 -28.78 4.48
C VAL A 162 6.92 -28.47 3.31
N PRO A 163 8.15 -28.97 3.35
CA PRO A 163 9.09 -28.84 2.24
C PRO A 163 8.54 -29.45 0.94
N GLY A 164 8.99 -28.93 -0.19
CA GLY A 164 8.57 -29.39 -1.51
C GLY A 164 9.55 -28.95 -2.61
N LYS A 165 9.07 -28.94 -3.86
CA LYS A 165 9.87 -28.43 -4.98
C LYS A 165 10.24 -26.95 -4.76
N PRO A 166 11.41 -26.51 -5.26
CA PRO A 166 11.80 -25.10 -5.21
C PRO A 166 10.70 -24.17 -5.78
N ARG A 167 10.43 -23.06 -5.08
CA ARG A 167 9.34 -22.14 -5.35
C ARG A 167 9.87 -20.77 -5.77
N PRO A 168 9.12 -20.00 -6.58
CA PRO A 168 9.46 -18.61 -6.82
C PRO A 168 9.52 -17.84 -5.50
N CYS A 169 10.40 -16.84 -5.43
CA CYS A 169 10.56 -16.03 -4.23
C CYS A 169 10.10 -14.58 -4.45
N VAL A 170 9.31 -14.08 -3.52
CA VAL A 170 8.97 -12.65 -3.42
C VAL A 170 9.91 -12.00 -2.41
N VAL A 171 10.79 -11.12 -2.90
CA VAL A 171 11.69 -10.32 -2.06
C VAL A 171 10.94 -9.07 -1.61
N VAL A 172 10.60 -9.00 -0.33
CA VAL A 172 9.82 -7.91 0.25
C VAL A 172 10.73 -6.86 0.86
N ILE A 173 10.59 -5.61 0.38
CA ILE A 173 11.37 -4.44 0.78
C ILE A 173 10.43 -3.48 1.50
N HIS A 174 10.67 -3.26 2.80
CA HIS A 174 9.78 -2.48 3.65
C HIS A 174 9.75 -0.98 3.29
N GLY A 175 8.66 -0.30 3.64
CA GLY A 175 8.53 1.16 3.59
C GLY A 175 9.12 1.82 4.83
N GLY A 176 8.95 3.14 4.92
CA GLY A 176 9.37 3.94 6.09
C GLY A 176 10.28 5.11 5.75
N GLY A 177 10.06 5.79 4.60
CA GLY A 177 10.76 7.03 4.26
C GLY A 177 12.28 6.91 4.15
N TRP A 178 12.81 5.70 3.95
CA TRP A 178 14.24 5.35 3.91
C TRP A 178 14.99 5.50 5.24
N ASP A 179 14.42 6.18 6.23
CA ASP A 179 15.01 6.45 7.56
C ASP A 179 14.38 5.63 8.68
N GLY A 180 13.39 4.82 8.36
CA GLY A 180 12.67 3.98 9.31
C GLY A 180 12.08 2.72 8.66
N GLY A 181 11.26 2.02 9.42
CA GLY A 181 10.68 0.74 9.00
C GLY A 181 11.57 -0.46 9.33
N ASP A 182 11.03 -1.64 9.03
CA ASP A 182 11.67 -2.91 9.40
C ASP A 182 11.08 -4.04 8.57
N ARG A 183 11.84 -5.11 8.35
CA ARG A 183 11.44 -6.30 7.57
C ARG A 183 10.22 -7.03 8.11
N LYS A 184 9.82 -6.77 9.36
CA LYS A 184 8.60 -7.33 9.98
C LYS A 184 7.32 -6.56 9.63
N GLN A 185 7.39 -5.58 8.73
CA GLN A 185 6.24 -4.80 8.31
C GLN A 185 5.20 -5.67 7.61
N LEU A 186 3.95 -5.64 8.11
CA LEU A 186 2.77 -6.32 7.56
C LEU A 186 3.00 -7.81 7.26
N PRO A 187 3.33 -8.63 8.26
CA PRO A 187 3.67 -10.05 8.08
C PRO A 187 2.49 -10.87 7.54
N GLU A 188 1.25 -10.39 7.69
CA GLU A 188 0.04 -11.02 7.14
C GLU A 188 0.09 -11.14 5.62
N TRP A 189 0.75 -10.22 4.94
CA TRP A 189 0.99 -10.30 3.50
C TRP A 189 2.04 -11.34 3.15
N ASN A 190 3.05 -11.55 4.00
CA ASN A 190 4.04 -12.59 3.81
C ASN A 190 3.40 -13.98 3.94
N ASP A 191 2.58 -14.20 4.97
CA ASP A 191 1.76 -15.40 5.12
C ASP A 191 0.83 -15.62 3.90
N TRP A 192 0.25 -14.52 3.38
CA TRP A 192 -0.62 -14.53 2.21
C TRP A 192 0.10 -15.01 0.94
N PHE A 193 1.34 -14.58 0.69
CA PHE A 193 2.16 -15.05 -0.43
C PHE A 193 2.52 -16.53 -0.27
N VAL A 194 2.89 -16.96 0.94
CA VAL A 194 3.25 -18.36 1.20
C VAL A 194 2.05 -19.29 0.96
N ALA A 195 0.85 -18.90 1.39
CA ALA A 195 -0.38 -19.66 1.13
C ALA A 195 -0.67 -19.81 -0.38
N ARG A 196 -0.06 -18.98 -1.25
CA ARG A 196 -0.16 -19.00 -2.70
C ARG A 196 1.00 -19.71 -3.40
N GLY A 197 1.86 -20.33 -2.63
CA GLY A 197 2.92 -21.17 -3.17
C GLY A 197 4.26 -20.47 -3.43
N TYR A 198 4.47 -19.29 -2.85
CA TYR A 198 5.72 -18.56 -2.90
C TYR A 198 6.54 -18.78 -1.63
N VAL A 199 7.85 -18.60 -1.71
CA VAL A 199 8.70 -18.28 -0.57
C VAL A 199 8.79 -16.75 -0.49
N VAL A 200 8.80 -16.20 0.72
CA VAL A 200 8.99 -14.76 0.91
C VAL A 200 10.29 -14.50 1.64
N ALA A 201 11.08 -13.57 1.11
CA ALA A 201 12.28 -13.06 1.74
C ALA A 201 12.06 -11.57 2.11
N ALA A 202 11.68 -11.31 3.34
CA ALA A 202 11.53 -9.94 3.85
C ALA A 202 12.88 -9.45 4.38
N ILE A 203 13.47 -8.43 3.76
CA ILE A 203 14.84 -8.01 3.99
C ILE A 203 14.95 -6.70 4.77
N SER A 204 16.01 -6.55 5.57
CA SER A 204 16.47 -5.25 6.06
C SER A 204 17.37 -4.59 5.01
N TYR A 205 17.48 -3.28 5.10
CA TYR A 205 18.47 -2.48 4.39
C TYR A 205 18.96 -1.35 5.30
N ARG A 206 20.15 -0.79 5.00
CA ARG A 206 20.72 0.32 5.76
C ARG A 206 19.86 1.59 5.62
N LEU A 207 19.64 2.30 6.74
CA LEU A 207 18.74 3.43 6.81
C LEU A 207 19.49 4.77 6.77
N ALA A 208 18.85 5.76 6.12
CA ALA A 208 19.26 7.16 6.19
C ALA A 208 19.02 7.72 7.62
N PRO A 209 19.65 8.80 8.01
CA PRO A 209 20.67 9.57 7.29
C PRO A 209 22.07 8.97 7.34
N LYS A 210 22.29 7.93 8.18
CA LYS A 210 23.62 7.34 8.36
C LYS A 210 24.15 6.75 7.06
N TRP A 211 23.25 6.17 6.24
CA TRP A 211 23.60 5.63 4.93
C TRP A 211 22.68 6.21 3.88
N GLN A 212 23.27 6.89 2.91
CA GLN A 212 22.58 7.50 1.78
C GLN A 212 22.51 6.53 0.60
N TRP A 213 21.64 6.82 -0.36
CA TRP A 213 21.69 6.12 -1.64
C TRP A 213 23.08 6.26 -2.29
N PRO A 214 23.67 5.15 -2.84
CA PRO A 214 23.00 3.91 -3.27
C PRO A 214 23.02 2.74 -2.27
N LYS A 215 23.34 2.95 -0.99
CA LYS A 215 23.55 1.86 -0.03
C LYS A 215 22.36 0.92 0.12
N GLN A 216 21.14 1.44 0.04
CA GLN A 216 19.93 0.62 0.10
C GLN A 216 19.79 -0.30 -1.12
N GLY A 217 20.14 0.19 -2.31
CA GLY A 217 20.16 -0.61 -3.53
C GLY A 217 21.23 -1.71 -3.48
N GLU A 218 22.45 -1.39 -3.00
CA GLU A 218 23.54 -2.34 -2.77
C GLU A 218 23.11 -3.47 -1.81
N ASP A 219 22.38 -3.12 -0.73
CA ASP A 219 21.91 -4.10 0.25
C ASP A 219 20.88 -5.05 -0.35
N VAL A 220 19.97 -4.56 -1.20
CA VAL A 220 19.01 -5.41 -1.93
C VAL A 220 19.73 -6.34 -2.91
N LEU A 221 20.72 -5.86 -3.65
CA LEU A 221 21.54 -6.69 -4.55
C LEU A 221 22.30 -7.76 -3.77
N THR A 222 22.85 -7.42 -2.61
CA THR A 222 23.51 -8.36 -1.71
C THR A 222 22.56 -9.43 -1.19
N ALA A 223 21.33 -9.05 -0.81
CA ALA A 223 20.28 -9.98 -0.41
C ALA A 223 19.91 -10.94 -1.56
N ILE A 224 19.76 -10.43 -2.79
CA ILE A 224 19.49 -11.26 -3.97
C ILE A 224 20.63 -12.27 -4.21
N ALA A 225 21.87 -11.85 -4.12
CA ALA A 225 23.03 -12.74 -4.26
C ALA A 225 23.03 -13.82 -3.17
N TRP A 226 22.76 -13.45 -1.91
CA TRP A 226 22.65 -14.39 -0.80
C TRP A 226 21.52 -15.40 -1.01
N LEU A 227 20.34 -14.95 -1.43
CA LEU A 227 19.19 -15.82 -1.71
C LEU A 227 19.48 -16.82 -2.82
N LYS A 228 20.20 -16.42 -3.87
CA LYS A 228 20.63 -17.33 -4.94
C LYS A 228 21.64 -18.36 -4.45
N ALA A 229 22.60 -17.96 -3.64
CA ALA A 229 23.61 -18.85 -3.07
C ALA A 229 23.01 -19.88 -2.09
N HIS A 230 21.94 -19.51 -1.36
CA HIS A 230 21.28 -20.36 -0.37
C HIS A 230 19.93 -20.94 -0.86
N ALA A 231 19.64 -20.85 -2.15
CA ALA A 231 18.35 -21.16 -2.73
C ALA A 231 17.86 -22.58 -2.40
N ALA A 232 18.74 -23.58 -2.49
CA ALA A 232 18.39 -24.97 -2.20
C ALA A 232 18.01 -25.17 -0.73
N ALA A 233 18.73 -24.56 0.21
CA ALA A 233 18.45 -24.67 1.64
C ALA A 233 17.15 -23.96 2.03
N GLN A 234 16.77 -22.90 1.30
CA GLN A 234 15.58 -22.10 1.57
C GLN A 234 14.35 -22.53 0.72
N GLY A 235 14.48 -23.58 -0.09
CA GLY A 235 13.42 -24.04 -0.99
C GLY A 235 13.02 -23.03 -2.07
N ILE A 236 13.97 -22.18 -2.48
CA ILE A 236 13.79 -21.11 -3.47
C ILE A 236 14.23 -21.59 -4.86
N ASP A 237 13.49 -21.19 -5.88
CA ASP A 237 13.95 -21.22 -7.26
C ASP A 237 14.70 -19.91 -7.55
N PRO A 238 16.05 -19.96 -7.68
CA PRO A 238 16.87 -18.76 -7.83
C PRO A 238 16.69 -18.03 -9.16
N THR A 239 15.95 -18.62 -10.10
CA THR A 239 15.67 -18.05 -11.43
C THR A 239 14.33 -17.31 -11.50
N ARG A 240 13.55 -17.33 -10.41
CA ARG A 240 12.19 -16.76 -10.36
C ARG A 240 11.99 -15.89 -9.12
N LEU A 241 12.62 -14.71 -9.14
CA LEU A 241 12.51 -13.70 -8.08
C LEU A 241 11.58 -12.58 -8.52
N VAL A 242 10.75 -12.08 -7.61
CA VAL A 242 9.95 -10.87 -7.80
C VAL A 242 10.28 -9.89 -6.69
N LEU A 243 10.63 -8.66 -7.06
CA LEU A 243 10.88 -7.61 -6.08
C LEU A 243 9.55 -6.92 -5.76
N MET A 244 9.20 -6.86 -4.48
CA MET A 244 7.99 -6.19 -4.01
C MET A 244 8.34 -5.19 -2.93
N GLY A 245 7.86 -3.96 -3.08
CA GLY A 245 8.10 -2.94 -2.07
C GLY A 245 6.94 -2.00 -1.85
N ARG A 246 6.91 -1.40 -0.65
CA ARG A 246 5.94 -0.40 -0.22
C ARG A 246 6.61 0.95 -0.05
N SER A 247 6.03 2.04 -0.57
CA SER A 247 6.54 3.40 -0.35
C SER A 247 8.04 3.50 -0.72
N ALA A 248 8.90 3.89 0.21
CA ALA A 248 10.36 3.88 0.07
C ALA A 248 10.91 2.54 -0.45
N GLY A 249 10.40 1.41 0.08
CA GLY A 249 10.79 0.07 -0.40
C GLY A 249 10.35 -0.20 -1.84
N GLY A 250 9.22 0.37 -2.28
CA GLY A 250 8.76 0.26 -3.65
C GLY A 250 9.63 1.07 -4.63
N GLN A 251 10.16 2.20 -4.19
CA GLN A 251 11.16 2.95 -4.94
C GLN A 251 12.44 2.12 -5.09
N ILE A 252 12.97 1.55 -3.99
CA ILE A 252 14.17 0.71 -4.01
C ILE A 252 13.95 -0.52 -4.91
N ALA A 253 12.81 -1.22 -4.75
CA ALA A 253 12.46 -2.39 -5.56
C ALA A 253 12.47 -2.09 -7.07
N SER A 254 11.86 -0.96 -7.46
CA SER A 254 11.78 -0.57 -8.86
C SER A 254 13.11 -0.06 -9.41
N ALA A 255 13.89 0.71 -8.63
CA ALA A 255 15.21 1.17 -9.03
C ALA A 255 16.18 0.00 -9.22
N VAL A 256 16.24 -0.95 -8.28
CA VAL A 256 17.07 -2.16 -8.39
C VAL A 256 16.59 -3.07 -9.53
N GLY A 257 15.28 -3.31 -9.63
CA GLY A 257 14.72 -4.17 -10.67
C GLY A 257 15.00 -3.68 -12.09
N TYR A 258 15.08 -2.36 -12.28
CA TYR A 258 15.35 -1.76 -13.58
C TYR A 258 16.83 -1.45 -13.81
N GLY A 259 17.59 -1.19 -12.73
CA GLY A 259 19.01 -0.89 -12.81
C GLY A 259 19.88 -2.12 -13.03
N THR A 260 19.42 -3.31 -12.60
CA THR A 260 20.12 -4.56 -12.84
C THR A 260 19.61 -5.26 -14.11
N HIS A 261 20.49 -6.01 -14.79
CA HIS A 261 20.13 -6.86 -15.92
C HIS A 261 19.98 -8.33 -15.51
N ASP A 262 19.63 -8.60 -14.25
CA ASP A 262 19.51 -9.96 -13.73
C ASP A 262 18.22 -10.63 -14.25
N PRO A 263 18.30 -11.65 -15.14
CA PRO A 263 17.14 -12.31 -15.71
C PRO A 263 16.33 -13.11 -14.68
N ALA A 264 16.88 -13.34 -13.49
CA ALA A 264 16.16 -13.96 -12.39
C ALA A 264 15.09 -13.04 -11.79
N ILE A 265 15.18 -11.73 -11.97
CA ILE A 265 14.16 -10.77 -11.55
C ILE A 265 13.05 -10.80 -12.59
N ARG A 266 12.00 -11.55 -12.31
CA ARG A 266 10.88 -11.83 -13.21
C ARG A 266 9.79 -10.76 -13.17
N GLY A 267 9.84 -9.84 -12.21
CA GLY A 267 8.86 -8.76 -12.09
C GLY A 267 9.11 -7.84 -10.91
N VAL A 268 8.44 -6.70 -10.95
CA VAL A 268 8.42 -5.69 -9.87
C VAL A 268 6.99 -5.40 -9.45
N ILE A 269 6.72 -5.36 -8.15
CA ILE A 269 5.47 -4.89 -7.55
C ILE A 269 5.81 -3.69 -6.68
N ALA A 270 5.22 -2.53 -6.98
CA ALA A 270 5.44 -1.32 -6.21
C ALA A 270 4.12 -0.71 -5.75
N LEU A 271 3.94 -0.62 -4.43
CA LEU A 271 2.75 -0.05 -3.81
C LEU A 271 3.05 1.39 -3.37
N TYR A 272 2.25 2.33 -3.87
CA TYR A 272 2.27 3.77 -3.53
C TYR A 272 3.69 4.37 -3.42
N ALA A 273 4.56 4.03 -4.35
CA ALA A 273 5.97 4.39 -4.32
C ALA A 273 6.31 5.61 -5.20
N PRO A 274 7.32 6.41 -4.82
CA PRO A 274 7.92 7.39 -5.71
C PRO A 274 8.89 6.69 -6.68
N HIS A 275 8.92 7.12 -7.96
CA HIS A 275 9.69 6.45 -9.01
C HIS A 275 10.61 7.36 -9.81
N ASP A 276 10.55 8.67 -9.58
CA ASP A 276 11.33 9.72 -10.26
C ASP A 276 11.89 10.66 -9.19
N MET A 277 13.10 10.40 -8.75
CA MET A 277 13.67 11.08 -7.58
C MET A 277 13.93 12.58 -7.82
N PRO A 278 14.34 13.05 -9.02
CA PRO A 278 14.35 14.47 -9.33
C PRO A 278 12.96 15.12 -9.20
N PHE A 279 11.92 14.45 -9.66
CA PHE A 279 10.54 14.93 -9.48
C PHE A 279 10.11 14.90 -8.02
N VAL A 280 10.49 13.86 -7.24
CA VAL A 280 10.25 13.83 -5.79
C VAL A 280 10.85 15.06 -5.14
N TRP A 281 12.12 15.36 -5.41
CA TRP A 281 12.79 16.54 -4.88
C TRP A 281 12.04 17.84 -5.22
N SER A 282 11.60 17.98 -6.47
CA SER A 282 10.94 19.22 -6.94
C SER A 282 9.59 19.50 -6.28
N VAL A 283 8.94 18.46 -5.70
CA VAL A 283 7.64 18.58 -5.03
C VAL A 283 7.71 18.37 -3.53
N SER A 284 8.90 18.09 -2.99
CA SER A 284 9.14 17.89 -1.56
C SER A 284 9.02 19.20 -0.78
N ARG A 285 8.44 19.11 0.41
CA ARG A 285 8.16 20.25 1.29
C ARG A 285 8.61 19.97 2.72
N GLY A 286 8.93 21.03 3.47
CA GLY A 286 9.26 20.94 4.89
C GLY A 286 8.04 20.89 5.82
N ASP A 287 6.86 21.21 5.31
CA ASP A 287 5.60 21.34 6.05
C ASP A 287 4.54 20.28 5.71
N ASP A 288 4.91 19.23 4.97
CA ASP A 288 4.04 18.08 4.74
C ASP A 288 4.17 17.02 5.88
N VAL A 289 3.31 16.00 5.84
CA VAL A 289 3.23 14.95 6.88
C VAL A 289 4.58 14.30 7.18
N LEU A 290 5.42 14.13 6.17
CA LEU A 290 6.69 13.42 6.25
C LEU A 290 7.88 14.35 6.45
N ASN A 291 7.70 15.68 6.36
CA ASN A 291 8.82 16.59 6.12
C ASN A 291 9.69 16.09 4.95
N SER A 292 9.03 15.89 3.81
CA SER A 292 9.60 15.16 2.67
C SER A 292 10.89 15.78 2.14
N LEU A 293 11.07 17.09 2.28
CA LEU A 293 12.32 17.76 1.92
C LEU A 293 13.48 17.27 2.80
N ASN A 294 13.27 17.16 4.12
CA ASN A 294 14.27 16.63 5.04
C ASN A 294 14.56 15.15 4.75
N LEU A 295 13.53 14.33 4.50
CA LEU A 295 13.73 12.94 4.09
C LEU A 295 14.59 12.82 2.84
N MET A 296 14.33 13.66 1.83
CA MET A 296 15.13 13.68 0.61
C MET A 296 16.58 14.14 0.86
N GLN A 297 16.78 15.13 1.73
CA GLN A 297 18.12 15.55 2.14
C GLN A 297 18.88 14.43 2.85
N GLN A 298 18.22 13.73 3.76
CA GLN A 298 18.80 12.59 4.48
C GLN A 298 19.16 11.43 3.54
N TYR A 299 18.26 11.10 2.61
CA TYR A 299 18.39 9.94 1.71
C TYR A 299 19.34 10.19 0.55
N MET A 300 19.25 11.36 -0.09
CA MET A 300 20.02 11.69 -1.30
C MET A 300 21.25 12.58 -1.02
N GLY A 301 21.38 13.11 0.20
CA GLY A 301 22.47 13.99 0.59
C GLY A 301 22.32 15.45 0.15
N GLY A 302 21.16 15.84 -0.38
CA GLY A 302 20.87 17.20 -0.86
C GLY A 302 20.22 17.25 -2.24
N PRO A 303 20.23 18.42 -2.93
CA PRO A 303 19.56 18.59 -4.23
C PRO A 303 20.20 17.77 -5.37
N PRO A 304 19.46 17.55 -6.48
CA PRO A 304 19.90 16.75 -7.63
C PRO A 304 20.89 17.52 -8.55
N ASP A 305 21.97 18.03 -7.97
CA ASP A 305 23.01 18.79 -8.66
C ASP A 305 24.39 18.15 -8.52
N GLY A 306 25.35 18.60 -9.32
CA GLY A 306 26.73 18.17 -9.27
C GLY A 306 26.90 16.65 -9.17
N ALA A 307 27.68 16.19 -8.22
CA ALA A 307 27.99 14.78 -8.00
C ALA A 307 26.76 13.94 -7.56
N ARG A 308 25.70 14.57 -7.02
CA ARG A 308 24.50 13.86 -6.57
C ARG A 308 23.57 13.48 -7.71
N ARG A 309 23.68 14.12 -8.88
CA ARG A 309 22.84 13.85 -10.03
C ARG A 309 22.82 12.37 -10.40
N ALA A 310 23.97 11.71 -10.41
CA ALA A 310 24.08 10.29 -10.70
C ALA A 310 23.31 9.42 -9.66
N ASN A 311 23.31 9.83 -8.38
CA ASN A 311 22.52 9.15 -7.35
C ASN A 311 21.01 9.28 -7.62
N TYR A 312 20.53 10.46 -7.98
CA TYR A 312 19.14 10.67 -8.35
C TYR A 312 18.73 9.86 -9.58
N GLU A 313 19.59 9.80 -10.59
CA GLU A 313 19.36 9.02 -11.80
C GLU A 313 19.30 7.52 -11.49
N SER A 314 20.27 6.99 -10.73
CA SER A 314 20.32 5.58 -10.36
C SER A 314 19.23 5.16 -9.34
N ALA A 315 18.64 6.11 -8.60
CA ALA A 315 17.52 5.88 -7.71
C ALA A 315 16.15 5.95 -8.41
N SER A 316 16.10 6.32 -9.69
CA SER A 316 14.87 6.64 -10.42
C SER A 316 14.48 5.56 -11.42
N ALA A 317 13.52 4.70 -11.06
CA ALA A 317 12.96 3.71 -12.00
C ALA A 317 12.44 4.38 -13.28
N GLN A 318 11.89 5.60 -13.20
CA GLN A 318 11.47 6.42 -14.33
C GLN A 318 12.58 6.64 -15.36
N LEU A 319 13.82 6.86 -14.89
CA LEU A 319 14.99 7.12 -15.74
C LEU A 319 15.70 5.83 -16.16
N LEU A 320 15.64 4.81 -15.31
CA LEU A 320 16.24 3.50 -15.56
C LEU A 320 15.41 2.60 -16.48
N ALA A 321 14.12 2.91 -16.68
CA ALA A 321 13.21 2.10 -17.47
C ALA A 321 13.67 1.94 -18.92
N ARG A 322 13.71 0.70 -19.40
CA ARG A 322 14.11 0.27 -20.74
C ARG A 322 13.07 -0.70 -21.31
N ALA A 323 13.13 -0.97 -22.61
CA ALA A 323 12.22 -1.91 -23.27
C ALA A 323 12.30 -3.35 -22.73
N ASP A 324 13.44 -3.74 -22.17
CA ASP A 324 13.71 -5.04 -21.55
C ASP A 324 13.51 -5.04 -20.01
N SER A 325 13.02 -3.95 -19.43
CA SER A 325 12.70 -3.89 -18.01
C SER A 325 11.67 -4.97 -17.64
N PRO A 326 11.78 -5.54 -16.41
CA PRO A 326 10.86 -6.60 -15.99
C PRO A 326 9.41 -6.10 -15.96
N PRO A 327 8.43 -6.98 -16.23
CA PRO A 327 7.01 -6.68 -16.06
C PRO A 327 6.73 -6.05 -14.70
N THR A 328 5.80 -5.09 -14.64
CA THR A 328 5.59 -4.29 -13.43
C THR A 328 4.13 -4.13 -13.07
N LEU A 329 3.81 -4.35 -11.79
CA LEU A 329 2.52 -4.02 -11.19
C LEU A 329 2.69 -2.81 -10.28
N LEU A 330 1.98 -1.72 -10.60
CA LEU A 330 1.91 -0.51 -9.79
C LEU A 330 0.54 -0.44 -9.13
N VAL A 331 0.48 -0.18 -7.82
CA VAL A 331 -0.79 0.06 -7.11
C VAL A 331 -0.67 1.34 -6.29
N HIS A 332 -1.64 2.25 -6.44
CA HIS A 332 -1.57 3.54 -5.76
C HIS A 332 -2.95 4.09 -5.44
N GLY A 333 -3.10 4.67 -4.26
CA GLY A 333 -4.29 5.42 -3.89
C GLY A 333 -4.32 6.79 -4.57
N ALA A 334 -5.43 7.15 -5.20
CA ALA A 334 -5.52 8.44 -5.90
C ALA A 334 -5.42 9.65 -4.95
N PRO A 335 -6.06 9.65 -3.75
CA PRO A 335 -5.92 10.72 -2.77
C PRO A 335 -4.75 10.51 -1.80
N ASP A 336 -3.67 9.83 -2.20
CA ASP A 336 -2.50 9.63 -1.36
C ASP A 336 -1.88 10.97 -0.94
N THR A 337 -1.74 11.16 0.39
CA THR A 337 -1.23 12.39 0.98
C THR A 337 0.29 12.38 1.09
N LEU A 338 0.92 11.19 1.29
CA LEU A 338 2.35 11.07 1.53
C LEU A 338 3.16 10.98 0.24
N SER A 339 2.64 10.25 -0.74
CA SER A 339 3.28 10.07 -2.04
C SER A 339 2.22 10.29 -3.13
N TRP A 340 2.43 11.27 -4.00
CA TRP A 340 1.43 11.57 -5.02
C TRP A 340 1.25 10.42 -6.00
N VAL A 341 0.00 10.08 -6.30
CA VAL A 341 -0.36 9.10 -7.34
C VAL A 341 0.31 9.38 -8.69
N ARG A 342 0.70 10.64 -8.94
CA ARG A 342 1.47 11.04 -10.13
C ARG A 342 2.79 10.29 -10.28
N HIS A 343 3.44 9.87 -9.20
CA HIS A 343 4.67 9.08 -9.28
C HIS A 343 4.46 7.77 -10.05
N SER A 344 3.44 7.00 -9.66
CA SER A 344 3.10 5.76 -10.38
C SER A 344 2.53 6.03 -11.78
N GLY A 345 1.74 7.10 -11.95
CA GLY A 345 1.22 7.49 -13.27
C GLY A 345 2.33 7.84 -14.28
N ARG A 346 3.37 8.56 -13.86
CA ARG A 346 4.53 8.88 -14.69
C ARG A 346 5.29 7.63 -15.12
N LEU A 347 5.57 6.74 -14.17
CA LEU A 347 6.24 5.48 -14.49
C LEU A 347 5.38 4.61 -15.41
N ALA A 348 4.08 4.50 -15.18
CA ALA A 348 3.18 3.76 -16.05
C ALA A 348 3.19 4.31 -17.49
N ALA A 349 3.16 5.64 -17.66
CA ALA A 349 3.29 6.27 -18.98
C ALA A 349 4.62 5.92 -19.65
N ARG A 350 5.73 5.97 -18.91
CA ARG A 350 7.05 5.60 -19.43
C ARG A 350 7.13 4.13 -19.85
N LEU A 351 6.56 3.22 -19.05
CA LEU A 351 6.51 1.80 -19.40
C LEU A 351 5.63 1.54 -20.63
N GLN A 352 4.55 2.31 -20.81
CA GLN A 352 3.70 2.27 -22.00
C GLN A 352 4.48 2.69 -23.25
N GLU A 353 5.23 3.79 -23.20
CA GLU A 353 6.11 4.25 -24.30
C GLU A 353 7.12 3.18 -24.72
N LEU A 354 7.71 2.52 -23.71
CA LEU A 354 8.72 1.48 -23.90
C LEU A 354 8.12 0.10 -24.23
N LYS A 355 6.78 -0.02 -24.26
CA LYS A 355 6.05 -1.28 -24.47
C LYS A 355 6.39 -2.38 -23.45
N VAL A 356 6.82 -1.99 -22.26
CA VAL A 356 7.02 -2.90 -21.13
C VAL A 356 5.67 -3.35 -20.61
N ARG A 357 5.49 -4.64 -20.36
CA ARG A 357 4.25 -5.16 -19.77
C ARG A 357 4.07 -4.62 -18.36
N HIS A 358 3.00 -3.89 -18.14
CA HIS A 358 2.69 -3.31 -16.85
C HIS A 358 1.18 -3.13 -16.65
N TYR A 359 0.79 -2.98 -15.41
CA TYR A 359 -0.55 -2.54 -15.04
C TYR A 359 -0.47 -1.55 -13.89
N PHE A 360 -1.22 -0.47 -13.98
CA PHE A 360 -1.36 0.52 -12.93
C PHE A 360 -2.78 0.48 -12.36
N LEU A 361 -2.92 -0.09 -11.15
CA LEU A 361 -4.15 -0.10 -10.38
C LEU A 361 -4.24 1.18 -9.54
N SER A 362 -5.06 2.13 -9.97
CA SER A 362 -5.38 3.33 -9.19
C SER A 362 -6.64 3.10 -8.36
N LEU A 363 -6.58 3.38 -7.05
CA LEU A 363 -7.67 3.22 -6.10
C LEU A 363 -8.25 4.59 -5.72
N PRO A 364 -9.46 4.97 -6.19
CA PRO A 364 -9.97 6.34 -6.09
C PRO A 364 -10.26 6.85 -4.68
N TRP A 365 -10.20 6.01 -3.67
CA TRP A 365 -10.48 6.35 -2.26
C TRP A 365 -9.30 6.10 -1.33
N ALA A 366 -8.35 5.25 -1.76
CA ALA A 366 -7.28 4.77 -0.90
C ALA A 366 -6.19 5.84 -0.72
N THR A 367 -5.65 5.92 0.48
CA THR A 367 -4.48 6.74 0.78
C THR A 367 -3.24 5.88 0.96
N HIS A 368 -2.11 6.48 1.32
CA HIS A 368 -0.86 5.78 1.61
C HIS A 368 -1.05 4.70 2.69
N ALA A 369 -0.43 3.54 2.52
CA ALA A 369 -0.53 2.39 3.43
C ALA A 369 -1.96 1.82 3.58
N PHE A 370 -2.80 1.93 2.57
CA PHE A 370 -4.15 1.35 2.56
C PHE A 370 -4.14 -0.16 2.80
N ASP A 371 -3.08 -0.86 2.44
CA ASP A 371 -2.88 -2.31 2.60
C ASP A 371 -2.59 -2.72 4.06
N PHE A 372 -2.63 -1.77 5.00
CA PHE A 372 -2.64 -2.03 6.45
C PHE A 372 -3.83 -2.90 6.87
N ASN A 373 -5.00 -2.75 6.22
CA ASN A 373 -6.10 -3.70 6.34
C ASN A 373 -6.03 -4.71 5.18
N PRO A 374 -5.49 -5.92 5.38
CA PRO A 374 -5.30 -6.86 4.28
C PRO A 374 -6.62 -7.43 3.72
N ASP A 375 -7.76 -7.20 4.38
CA ASP A 375 -9.10 -7.63 3.94
C ASP A 375 -9.98 -6.47 3.47
N GLY A 376 -9.47 -5.24 3.57
CA GLY A 376 -10.15 -4.02 3.15
C GLY A 376 -10.38 -3.94 1.63
N PRO A 377 -11.22 -2.97 1.20
CA PRO A 377 -11.57 -2.79 -0.21
C PRO A 377 -10.37 -2.66 -1.14
N GLY A 378 -9.35 -1.88 -0.74
CA GLY A 378 -8.14 -1.68 -1.52
C GLY A 378 -7.28 -2.94 -1.57
N SER A 379 -7.15 -3.62 -0.45
CA SER A 379 -6.35 -4.83 -0.31
C SER A 379 -6.91 -6.03 -1.07
N GLN A 380 -8.23 -6.18 -1.16
CA GLN A 380 -8.82 -7.26 -1.96
C GLN A 380 -8.47 -7.11 -3.45
N LEU A 381 -8.60 -5.91 -4.01
CA LEU A 381 -8.24 -5.64 -5.40
C LEU A 381 -6.73 -5.79 -5.64
N THR A 382 -5.93 -5.29 -4.70
CA THR A 382 -4.46 -5.39 -4.75
C THR A 382 -4.02 -6.85 -4.70
N GLY A 383 -4.56 -7.64 -3.79
CA GLY A 383 -4.26 -9.07 -3.68
C GLY A 383 -4.61 -9.82 -4.97
N TYR A 384 -5.77 -9.57 -5.55
CA TYR A 384 -6.15 -10.17 -6.82
C TYR A 384 -5.21 -9.79 -7.96
N ALA A 385 -4.83 -8.51 -8.05
CA ALA A 385 -3.88 -8.04 -9.07
C ALA A 385 -2.49 -8.67 -8.87
N MET A 386 -2.03 -8.81 -7.61
CA MET A 386 -0.77 -9.49 -7.29
C MET A 386 -0.82 -10.98 -7.64
N ASP A 387 -1.91 -11.70 -7.34
CA ASP A 387 -2.09 -13.11 -7.72
C ASP A 387 -1.94 -13.29 -9.24
N TRP A 388 -2.64 -12.45 -10.01
CA TRP A 388 -2.55 -12.49 -11.47
C TRP A 388 -1.14 -12.21 -11.98
N PHE A 389 -0.55 -11.14 -11.49
CA PHE A 389 0.78 -10.72 -11.89
C PHE A 389 1.83 -11.79 -11.57
N LEU A 390 1.83 -12.31 -10.34
CA LEU A 390 2.79 -13.31 -9.88
C LEU A 390 2.68 -14.61 -10.65
N ALA A 391 1.45 -15.13 -10.85
CA ALA A 391 1.23 -16.34 -11.64
C ALA A 391 1.81 -16.22 -13.06
N ARG A 392 1.81 -15.02 -13.63
CA ARG A 392 2.37 -14.75 -14.95
C ARG A 392 3.87 -14.50 -14.93
N ALA A 393 4.34 -13.66 -14.02
CA ALA A 393 5.75 -13.28 -13.93
C ALA A 393 6.65 -14.46 -13.56
N THR A 394 6.15 -15.37 -12.71
CA THR A 394 6.93 -16.52 -12.23
C THR A 394 6.65 -17.82 -12.96
N LYS A 395 5.92 -17.77 -14.09
CA LYS A 395 5.71 -18.97 -14.94
C LYS A 395 7.07 -19.50 -15.42
N PRO A 396 7.34 -20.80 -15.29
CA PRO A 396 8.56 -21.38 -15.87
C PRO A 396 8.69 -21.02 -17.35
N ALA A 397 9.91 -20.87 -17.84
CA ALA A 397 10.14 -20.82 -19.27
C ALA A 397 9.54 -22.13 -19.87
N ARG A 398 8.88 -22.03 -21.00
CA ARG A 398 8.52 -23.24 -21.75
C ARG A 398 9.82 -23.72 -22.38
N ASP A 399 10.17 -24.97 -22.06
CA ASP A 399 11.23 -25.69 -22.75
C ASP A 399 10.95 -25.77 -24.25
#